data_9d39a2739d4b6bde86af60a33e92e505
#
_entry.id   9d39a2739d4b6bde86af60a33e92e505
#
_cell.length_a   1.000
_cell.length_b   1.000
_cell.length_c   1.000
_cell.angle_alpha   90.00
_cell.angle_beta   90.00
_cell.angle_gamma   90.00
#
_symmetry.space_group_name_H-M   'P 1'
#
loop_
_entity.id
_entity.type
_entity.pdbx_description
1 polymer ?
#
loop_
_entity_poly.entity_id
_entity_poly.type
_entity_poly.pdbx_seq_one_letter_code
_entity_poly.pdbx_strand_id
1 'polypeptide(L)'
;IGLTKTGDSAVNVFFSIQAIASMLKKLGVTIPSGRIGQLQFKNIATVIVTANLPAFAKHGDNIDVTVSSLGDAKSLQGGTLLMTPLKGTDSNTYAVAQGPISIGGFSVQGAARGVQKNHLTVGRISNGALVEKEIKSNFNVKDEIILALKKTDFTTASRITRAINNNMKDEVATMIDGRTVRVKIPKFFKNNASDLVTKIESIEVAPDTEAKVIIDERTGTVVMGENVRISSVAVAHGSLFIQIKEEPVASQPPALAPENAETVILPRTRISVGEGQDKLLVIPKSVSLGDVVQGLNSIGVTPRDLIAILQAIKASGALHAKLELI
;
A
#
# COMPACT_ATOMS: atom_id res chain seq x y z
N ILE A 1 23.29 -12.00 -22.54
CA ILE A 1 24.34 -11.54 -23.49
C ILE A 1 24.10 -10.05 -23.72
N GLY A 2 25.15 -9.24 -23.63
CA GLY A 2 25.03 -7.78 -23.69
C GLY A 2 26.23 -7.08 -24.37
N LEU A 3 26.46 -5.82 -23.99
CA LEU A 3 27.54 -5.02 -24.56
C LEU A 3 28.92 -5.58 -24.17
N THR A 4 29.89 -5.41 -25.04
CA THR A 4 31.26 -5.87 -24.82
C THR A 4 31.89 -5.21 -23.58
N LYS A 5 32.55 -6.00 -22.73
CA LYS A 5 33.22 -5.60 -21.48
C LYS A 5 32.27 -5.18 -20.33
N THR A 6 30.95 -5.42 -20.45
CA THR A 6 29.98 -5.17 -19.36
C THR A 6 29.58 -6.42 -18.60
N GLY A 7 29.92 -7.61 -19.08
CA GLY A 7 29.63 -8.89 -18.45
C GLY A 7 30.46 -9.18 -17.21
N ASP A 8 30.28 -10.39 -16.66
CA ASP A 8 31.00 -10.88 -15.51
C ASP A 8 32.52 -11.02 -15.79
N SER A 9 33.32 -10.89 -14.74
CA SER A 9 34.78 -11.11 -14.82
C SER A 9 35.11 -12.58 -15.09
N ALA A 10 36.34 -12.85 -15.53
CA ALA A 10 36.80 -14.19 -15.89
C ALA A 10 36.69 -15.22 -14.75
N VAL A 11 36.68 -14.78 -13.49
CA VAL A 11 36.54 -15.66 -12.32
C VAL A 11 35.10 -16.12 -12.14
N ASN A 12 34.12 -15.26 -12.44
CA ASN A 12 32.68 -15.54 -12.22
C ASN A 12 31.97 -16.11 -13.45
N VAL A 13 32.65 -16.12 -14.62
CA VAL A 13 32.10 -16.60 -15.88
C VAL A 13 31.92 -18.12 -15.92
N PHE A 14 32.55 -18.90 -15.03
CA PHE A 14 32.52 -20.37 -15.07
C PHE A 14 31.09 -20.93 -15.11
N PHE A 15 30.18 -20.44 -14.23
CA PHE A 15 28.78 -20.86 -14.20
C PHE A 15 28.04 -20.48 -15.49
N SER A 16 28.31 -19.29 -16.02
CA SER A 16 27.72 -18.81 -17.27
C SER A 16 28.17 -19.64 -18.47
N ILE A 17 29.45 -20.01 -18.52
CA ILE A 17 29.99 -20.87 -19.57
C ILE A 17 29.32 -22.24 -19.53
N GLN A 18 29.17 -22.83 -18.34
CA GLN A 18 28.53 -24.12 -18.17
C GLN A 18 27.04 -24.09 -18.56
N ALA A 19 26.33 -23.00 -18.20
CA ALA A 19 24.94 -22.80 -18.60
C ALA A 19 24.79 -22.70 -20.14
N ILE A 20 25.69 -21.94 -20.80
CA ILE A 20 25.69 -21.81 -22.26
C ILE A 20 26.08 -23.12 -22.94
N ALA A 21 27.06 -23.86 -22.44
CA ALA A 21 27.43 -25.16 -22.96
C ALA A 21 26.25 -26.14 -22.87
N SER A 22 25.53 -26.14 -21.76
CA SER A 22 24.32 -26.95 -21.55
C SER A 22 23.19 -26.56 -22.53
N MET A 23 23.01 -25.25 -22.75
CA MET A 23 22.04 -24.74 -23.72
C MET A 23 22.39 -25.13 -25.16
N LEU A 24 23.65 -24.93 -25.57
CA LEU A 24 24.13 -25.30 -26.90
C LEU A 24 24.00 -26.82 -27.13
N LYS A 25 24.27 -27.63 -26.11
CA LYS A 25 24.06 -29.08 -26.18
C LYS A 25 22.59 -29.46 -26.45
N LYS A 26 21.65 -28.72 -25.82
CA LYS A 26 20.21 -28.92 -26.09
C LYS A 26 19.82 -28.50 -27.52
N LEU A 27 20.56 -27.53 -28.11
CA LEU A 27 20.38 -27.11 -29.50
C LEU A 27 21.16 -27.97 -30.50
N GLY A 28 21.74 -29.11 -30.07
CA GLY A 28 22.49 -30.02 -30.92
C GLY A 28 23.97 -29.64 -31.13
N VAL A 29 24.46 -28.59 -30.51
CA VAL A 29 25.87 -28.14 -30.60
C VAL A 29 26.64 -28.68 -29.40
N THR A 30 27.59 -29.57 -29.60
CA THR A 30 28.43 -30.12 -28.54
C THR A 30 29.81 -29.45 -28.53
N ILE A 31 30.15 -28.81 -27.41
CA ILE A 31 31.49 -28.25 -27.19
C ILE A 31 32.33 -29.33 -26.47
N PRO A 32 33.51 -29.69 -27.00
CA PRO A 32 34.41 -30.61 -26.34
C PRO A 32 34.81 -30.11 -24.94
N SER A 33 34.72 -30.99 -23.92
CA SER A 33 34.97 -30.60 -22.51
C SER A 33 36.34 -29.97 -22.27
N GLY A 34 37.37 -30.35 -23.00
CA GLY A 34 38.72 -29.74 -22.92
C GLY A 34 38.82 -28.32 -23.46
N ARG A 35 37.83 -27.81 -24.19
CA ARG A 35 37.79 -26.42 -24.72
C ARG A 35 36.86 -25.51 -23.96
N ILE A 36 36.04 -26.01 -23.08
CA ILE A 36 35.08 -25.20 -22.30
C ILE A 36 35.79 -24.14 -21.46
N GLY A 37 36.91 -24.47 -20.81
CA GLY A 37 37.71 -23.54 -20.00
C GLY A 37 38.50 -22.48 -20.80
N GLN A 38 38.60 -22.64 -22.13
CA GLN A 38 39.29 -21.68 -23.00
C GLN A 38 38.35 -20.62 -23.60
N LEU A 39 37.04 -20.77 -23.38
CA LEU A 39 36.04 -19.81 -23.85
C LEU A 39 36.10 -18.55 -23.00
N GLN A 40 36.43 -17.43 -23.59
CA GLN A 40 36.43 -16.12 -22.95
C GLN A 40 35.29 -15.27 -23.50
N PHE A 41 34.29 -15.05 -22.68
CA PHE A 41 33.18 -14.18 -23.01
C PHE A 41 33.29 -12.89 -22.18
N LYS A 42 33.26 -11.74 -22.85
CA LYS A 42 33.35 -10.41 -22.20
C LYS A 42 32.00 -9.70 -22.08
N ASN A 43 30.94 -10.32 -22.60
CA ASN A 43 29.61 -9.76 -22.73
C ASN A 43 28.51 -10.67 -22.16
N ILE A 44 28.86 -11.57 -21.27
CA ILE A 44 27.92 -12.50 -20.62
C ILE A 44 27.84 -12.16 -19.16
N ALA A 45 26.62 -12.14 -18.62
CA ALA A 45 26.37 -11.98 -17.20
C ALA A 45 25.48 -13.12 -16.71
N THR A 46 25.83 -13.66 -15.55
CA THR A 46 24.96 -14.56 -14.78
C THR A 46 23.87 -13.74 -14.10
N VAL A 47 22.62 -14.09 -14.31
CA VAL A 47 21.49 -13.33 -13.80
C VAL A 47 20.51 -14.23 -13.04
N ILE A 48 19.89 -13.66 -12.04
CA ILE A 48 18.67 -14.20 -11.44
C ILE A 48 17.47 -13.56 -12.13
N VAL A 49 16.48 -14.39 -12.44
CA VAL A 49 15.29 -13.97 -13.18
C VAL A 49 14.07 -14.26 -12.32
N THR A 50 13.28 -13.25 -12.06
CA THR A 50 12.07 -13.34 -11.25
C THR A 50 10.87 -12.76 -11.99
N ALA A 51 9.70 -13.36 -11.80
CA ALA A 51 8.44 -12.83 -12.29
C ALA A 51 7.33 -13.11 -11.29
N ASN A 52 6.31 -12.26 -11.31
CA ASN A 52 5.07 -12.48 -10.56
C ASN A 52 4.07 -13.17 -11.48
N LEU A 53 3.64 -14.38 -11.12
CA LEU A 53 2.56 -15.05 -11.82
C LEU A 53 1.22 -14.56 -11.22
N PRO A 54 0.40 -13.80 -11.97
CA PRO A 54 -0.89 -13.33 -11.49
C PRO A 54 -1.84 -14.49 -11.19
N ALA A 55 -2.78 -14.26 -10.28
CA ALA A 55 -3.89 -15.17 -10.10
C ALA A 55 -4.69 -15.29 -11.42
N PHE A 56 -5.14 -16.48 -11.75
CA PHE A 56 -5.88 -16.81 -12.98
C PHE A 56 -5.11 -16.63 -14.30
N ALA A 57 -3.79 -16.44 -14.26
CA ALA A 57 -2.99 -16.44 -15.47
C ALA A 57 -3.20 -17.73 -16.29
N LYS A 58 -3.36 -17.60 -17.58
CA LYS A 58 -3.61 -18.69 -18.53
C LYS A 58 -2.37 -19.00 -19.34
N HIS A 59 -2.34 -20.21 -19.89
CA HIS A 59 -1.34 -20.57 -20.89
C HIS A 59 -1.40 -19.57 -22.06
N GLY A 60 -0.25 -19.03 -22.42
CA GLY A 60 -0.14 -18.01 -23.47
C GLY A 60 -0.17 -16.56 -22.99
N ASP A 61 -0.47 -16.30 -21.71
CA ASP A 61 -0.37 -14.96 -21.15
C ASP A 61 1.08 -14.49 -21.05
N ASN A 62 1.29 -13.20 -21.26
CA ASN A 62 2.60 -12.58 -21.09
C ASN A 62 2.69 -11.88 -19.74
N ILE A 63 3.80 -12.08 -19.03
CA ILE A 63 4.08 -11.45 -17.74
C ILE A 63 5.41 -10.72 -17.76
N ASP A 64 5.51 -9.71 -16.92
CA ASP A 64 6.73 -8.93 -16.75
C ASP A 64 7.79 -9.70 -15.98
N VAL A 65 9.04 -9.46 -16.36
CA VAL A 65 10.19 -10.15 -15.78
C VAL A 65 11.19 -9.13 -15.25
N THR A 66 11.70 -9.39 -14.06
CA THR A 66 12.83 -8.67 -13.49
C THR A 66 14.09 -9.52 -13.60
N VAL A 67 15.16 -8.90 -14.10
CA VAL A 67 16.46 -9.54 -14.31
C VAL A 67 17.48 -8.79 -13.47
N SER A 68 18.19 -9.48 -12.59
CA SER A 68 19.21 -8.90 -11.72
C SER A 68 20.52 -9.66 -11.87
N SER A 69 21.64 -8.96 -11.96
CA SER A 69 22.95 -9.60 -12.01
C SER A 69 23.22 -10.35 -10.71
N LEU A 70 23.69 -11.58 -10.79
CA LEU A 70 24.13 -12.39 -9.68
C LEU A 70 25.67 -12.32 -9.50
N GLY A 71 26.39 -12.03 -10.58
CA GLY A 71 27.84 -11.90 -10.57
C GLY A 71 28.30 -10.45 -10.41
N ASP A 72 29.45 -10.15 -11.01
CA ASP A 72 30.12 -8.84 -10.95
C ASP A 72 29.97 -8.04 -12.28
N ALA A 73 28.92 -8.34 -13.05
CA ALA A 73 28.62 -7.61 -14.25
C ALA A 73 28.44 -6.12 -13.99
N LYS A 74 29.09 -5.29 -14.80
CA LYS A 74 29.06 -3.83 -14.66
C LYS A 74 27.75 -3.21 -15.13
N SER A 75 27.10 -3.82 -16.11
CA SER A 75 25.83 -3.33 -16.66
C SER A 75 25.13 -4.40 -17.46
N LEU A 76 23.79 -4.45 -17.36
CA LEU A 76 22.90 -5.25 -18.20
C LEU A 76 22.36 -4.47 -19.41
N GLN A 77 22.81 -3.23 -19.62
CA GLN A 77 22.38 -2.38 -20.71
C GLN A 77 22.62 -3.03 -22.08
N GLY A 78 21.60 -2.98 -22.96
CA GLY A 78 21.67 -3.61 -24.27
C GLY A 78 21.77 -5.13 -24.22
N GLY A 79 21.54 -5.70 -23.04
CA GLY A 79 21.53 -7.15 -22.83
C GLY A 79 20.26 -7.80 -23.34
N THR A 80 20.38 -9.07 -23.73
CA THR A 80 19.26 -9.94 -24.06
C THR A 80 19.29 -11.14 -23.16
N LEU A 81 18.17 -11.41 -22.49
CA LEU A 81 17.97 -12.61 -21.72
C LEU A 81 17.74 -13.79 -22.67
N LEU A 82 18.54 -14.83 -22.52
CA LEU A 82 18.32 -16.09 -23.22
C LEU A 82 17.13 -16.83 -22.59
N MET A 83 16.52 -17.73 -23.38
CA MET A 83 15.39 -18.52 -22.94
C MET A 83 15.67 -19.17 -21.58
N THR A 84 14.89 -18.77 -20.57
CA THR A 84 15.08 -19.16 -19.17
C THR A 84 13.77 -19.66 -18.60
N PRO A 85 13.69 -20.92 -18.14
CA PRO A 85 12.50 -21.43 -17.48
C PRO A 85 12.35 -20.82 -16.08
N LEU A 86 11.18 -20.29 -15.77
CA LEU A 86 10.79 -19.78 -14.46
C LEU A 86 10.07 -20.88 -13.69
N LYS A 87 10.65 -21.28 -12.56
CA LYS A 87 10.17 -22.40 -11.75
C LYS A 87 9.51 -21.92 -10.46
N GLY A 88 8.45 -22.61 -10.07
CA GLY A 88 7.88 -22.47 -8.73
C GLY A 88 8.67 -23.26 -7.68
N THR A 89 8.23 -23.17 -6.43
CA THR A 89 8.80 -23.91 -5.29
C THR A 89 8.69 -25.42 -5.42
N ASP A 90 7.74 -25.88 -6.24
CA ASP A 90 7.53 -27.29 -6.59
C ASP A 90 8.46 -27.77 -7.72
N SER A 91 9.42 -26.96 -8.15
CA SER A 91 10.35 -27.20 -9.25
C SER A 91 9.70 -27.33 -10.65
N ASN A 92 8.40 -27.15 -10.77
CA ASN A 92 7.72 -27.10 -12.06
C ASN A 92 7.98 -25.76 -12.78
N THR A 93 8.12 -25.82 -14.10
CA THR A 93 8.18 -24.62 -14.95
C THR A 93 6.78 -24.08 -15.17
N TYR A 94 6.57 -22.83 -14.82
CA TYR A 94 5.29 -22.13 -14.99
C TYR A 94 5.32 -21.11 -16.11
N ALA A 95 6.49 -20.54 -16.41
CA ALA A 95 6.66 -19.61 -17.52
C ALA A 95 8.06 -19.73 -18.11
N VAL A 96 8.25 -19.19 -19.31
CA VAL A 96 9.55 -19.15 -19.98
C VAL A 96 9.85 -17.70 -20.33
N ALA A 97 10.96 -17.18 -19.80
CA ALA A 97 11.39 -15.80 -19.97
C ALA A 97 12.45 -15.66 -21.06
N GLN A 98 12.31 -14.65 -21.92
CA GLN A 98 13.34 -14.24 -22.88
C GLN A 98 13.10 -12.81 -23.38
N GLY A 99 14.11 -12.16 -23.89
CA GLY A 99 13.95 -10.87 -24.56
C GLY A 99 14.98 -9.83 -24.17
N PRO A 100 14.90 -8.63 -24.79
CA PRO A 100 15.80 -7.52 -24.54
C PRO A 100 15.53 -6.91 -23.15
N ILE A 101 16.61 -6.64 -22.42
CA ILE A 101 16.54 -6.07 -21.08
C ILE A 101 16.48 -4.55 -21.18
N SER A 102 15.46 -3.95 -20.61
CA SER A 102 15.36 -2.51 -20.41
C SER A 102 15.84 -2.14 -19.01
N ILE A 103 16.77 -1.21 -18.91
CA ILE A 103 17.25 -0.67 -17.63
C ILE A 103 16.75 0.76 -17.45
N GLY A 104 16.36 1.13 -16.23
CA GLY A 104 15.86 2.48 -15.90
C GLY A 104 16.96 3.51 -15.62
N GLY A 105 18.20 3.27 -16.05
CA GLY A 105 19.33 4.14 -15.76
C GLY A 105 20.29 4.31 -16.93
N PHE A 106 21.16 5.30 -16.83
CA PHE A 106 22.27 5.51 -17.76
C PHE A 106 23.57 5.74 -16.97
N SER A 107 24.69 5.35 -17.57
CA SER A 107 26.03 5.68 -17.10
C SER A 107 26.79 6.33 -18.23
N VAL A 108 27.33 7.51 -17.96
CA VAL A 108 28.27 8.19 -18.84
C VAL A 108 29.62 8.22 -18.16
N GLN A 109 30.61 7.56 -18.74
CA GLN A 109 31.96 7.49 -18.21
C GLN A 109 32.83 8.44 -19.07
N GLY A 110 33.21 9.59 -18.49
CA GLY A 110 34.17 10.51 -19.06
C GLY A 110 35.59 10.22 -18.54
N ALA A 111 36.61 10.74 -19.20
CA ALA A 111 38.03 10.52 -18.85
C ALA A 111 38.42 11.01 -17.44
N ALA A 112 37.63 11.92 -16.83
CA ALA A 112 37.92 12.50 -15.52
C ALA A 112 36.83 12.30 -14.48
N ARG A 113 35.58 12.05 -14.87
CA ARG A 113 34.44 11.80 -13.98
C ARG A 113 33.38 10.93 -14.66
N GLY A 114 32.89 9.90 -13.97
CA GLY A 114 31.70 9.13 -14.36
C GLY A 114 30.46 9.66 -13.64
N VAL A 115 29.36 9.85 -14.35
CA VAL A 115 28.04 10.10 -13.76
C VAL A 115 27.20 8.86 -13.96
N GLN A 116 26.80 8.21 -12.87
CA GLN A 116 25.92 7.05 -12.87
C GLN A 116 24.59 7.44 -12.21
N LYS A 117 23.49 7.22 -12.91
CA LYS A 117 22.15 7.42 -12.39
C LYS A 117 21.42 6.08 -12.45
N ASN A 118 20.95 5.61 -11.27
CA ASN A 118 20.29 4.33 -11.05
C ASN A 118 21.18 3.07 -11.22
N HIS A 119 20.66 1.93 -10.80
CA HIS A 119 21.37 0.64 -10.82
C HIS A 119 21.34 0.04 -12.24
N LEU A 120 22.50 -0.12 -12.85
CA LEU A 120 22.66 -0.71 -14.18
C LEU A 120 22.64 -2.24 -14.17
N THR A 121 22.65 -2.86 -13.01
CA THR A 121 22.72 -4.31 -12.80
C THR A 121 21.35 -4.95 -12.59
N VAL A 122 20.28 -4.15 -12.64
CA VAL A 122 18.90 -4.60 -12.60
C VAL A 122 18.15 -4.05 -13.80
N GLY A 123 17.39 -4.88 -14.46
CA GLY A 123 16.55 -4.50 -15.58
C GLY A 123 15.20 -5.22 -15.58
N ARG A 124 14.33 -4.77 -16.46
CA ARG A 124 13.00 -5.33 -16.65
C ARG A 124 12.79 -5.69 -18.10
N ILE A 125 12.06 -6.76 -18.34
CA ILE A 125 11.57 -7.14 -19.66
C ILE A 125 10.05 -7.11 -19.57
N SER A 126 9.44 -6.09 -20.18
CA SER A 126 7.98 -5.99 -20.24
C SER A 126 7.43 -7.10 -21.13
N ASN A 127 6.41 -7.81 -20.62
CA ASN A 127 5.84 -8.99 -21.28
C ASN A 127 6.92 -10.03 -21.65
N GLY A 128 7.97 -10.13 -20.82
CA GLY A 128 9.19 -10.89 -21.15
C GLY A 128 9.09 -12.39 -20.86
N ALA A 129 8.04 -12.87 -20.24
CA ALA A 129 7.82 -14.29 -20.06
C ALA A 129 6.44 -14.72 -20.52
N LEU A 130 6.42 -15.86 -21.20
CA LEU A 130 5.20 -16.54 -21.63
C LEU A 130 4.81 -17.58 -20.59
N VAL A 131 3.57 -17.57 -20.15
CA VAL A 131 3.03 -18.56 -19.21
C VAL A 131 2.81 -19.89 -19.94
N GLU A 132 3.48 -20.93 -19.48
CA GLU A 132 3.40 -22.29 -20.05
C GLU A 132 2.44 -23.18 -19.29
N LYS A 133 2.30 -22.95 -17.98
CA LYS A 133 1.47 -23.77 -17.11
C LYS A 133 0.63 -22.89 -16.20
N GLU A 134 -0.67 -23.04 -16.29
CA GLU A 134 -1.59 -22.36 -15.38
C GLU A 134 -1.64 -23.03 -14.00
N ILE A 135 -1.90 -22.25 -12.97
CA ILE A 135 -2.27 -22.74 -11.65
C ILE A 135 -3.77 -23.07 -11.71
N LYS A 136 -4.11 -24.35 -11.71
CA LYS A 136 -5.51 -24.79 -11.72
C LYS A 136 -6.22 -24.22 -10.49
N SER A 137 -7.24 -23.44 -10.71
CA SER A 137 -8.09 -22.88 -9.67
C SER A 137 -9.50 -23.44 -9.82
N ASN A 138 -9.98 -24.13 -8.79
CA ASN A 138 -11.38 -24.59 -8.71
C ASN A 138 -12.29 -23.48 -8.16
N PHE A 139 -12.03 -22.22 -8.54
CA PHE A 139 -12.68 -21.06 -7.95
C PHE A 139 -14.21 -21.13 -8.10
N ASN A 140 -14.69 -21.46 -9.31
CA ASN A 140 -16.13 -21.48 -9.60
C ASN A 140 -16.90 -22.65 -8.97
N VAL A 141 -16.22 -23.72 -8.52
CA VAL A 141 -16.84 -24.91 -7.89
C VAL A 141 -16.78 -24.88 -6.36
N LYS A 142 -16.33 -23.77 -5.77
CA LYS A 142 -16.31 -23.63 -4.32
C LYS A 142 -17.74 -23.47 -3.77
N ASP A 143 -17.94 -23.90 -2.53
CA ASP A 143 -19.20 -23.70 -1.80
C ASP A 143 -19.22 -22.39 -0.99
N GLU A 144 -18.04 -21.80 -0.77
CA GLU A 144 -17.89 -20.56 -0.02
C GLU A 144 -16.73 -19.70 -0.55
N ILE A 145 -16.84 -18.41 -0.34
CA ILE A 145 -15.80 -17.39 -0.60
C ILE A 145 -15.40 -16.75 0.72
N ILE A 146 -14.10 -16.57 0.91
CA ILE A 146 -13.54 -15.86 2.05
C ILE A 146 -13.07 -14.49 1.59
N LEU A 147 -13.69 -13.44 2.14
CA LEU A 147 -13.25 -12.07 1.96
C LEU A 147 -12.33 -11.70 3.11
N ALA A 148 -11.12 -11.25 2.78
CA ALA A 148 -10.13 -10.83 3.76
C ALA A 148 -9.89 -9.32 3.67
N LEU A 149 -10.16 -8.60 4.75
CA LEU A 149 -9.87 -7.18 4.85
C LEU A 149 -8.35 -6.98 4.94
N LYS A 150 -7.84 -5.92 4.29
CA LYS A 150 -6.41 -5.57 4.36
C LYS A 150 -5.98 -5.15 5.78
N LYS A 151 -6.89 -4.48 6.51
CA LYS A 151 -6.71 -4.09 7.92
C LYS A 151 -7.79 -4.75 8.75
N THR A 152 -7.45 -5.17 9.97
CA THR A 152 -8.40 -5.73 10.93
C THR A 152 -9.31 -4.63 11.44
N ASP A 153 -10.61 -4.75 11.20
CA ASP A 153 -11.62 -3.81 11.68
C ASP A 153 -12.99 -4.50 11.76
N PHE A 154 -13.48 -4.67 12.99
CA PHE A 154 -14.76 -5.34 13.24
C PHE A 154 -15.97 -4.55 12.73
N THR A 155 -15.90 -3.21 12.77
CA THR A 155 -16.97 -2.34 12.30
C THR A 155 -17.13 -2.45 10.79
N THR A 156 -16.04 -2.35 10.05
CA THR A 156 -16.06 -2.51 8.58
C THR A 156 -16.48 -3.93 8.20
N ALA A 157 -15.94 -4.97 8.86
CA ALA A 157 -16.34 -6.35 8.59
C ALA A 157 -17.85 -6.58 8.83
N SER A 158 -18.40 -6.01 9.88
CA SER A 158 -19.86 -6.04 10.18
C SER A 158 -20.67 -5.28 9.11
N ARG A 159 -20.21 -4.10 8.69
CA ARG A 159 -20.85 -3.31 7.62
C ARG A 159 -20.86 -4.08 6.29
N ILE A 160 -19.75 -4.70 5.91
CA ILE A 160 -19.63 -5.56 4.72
C ILE A 160 -20.62 -6.73 4.80
N THR A 161 -20.65 -7.43 5.93
CA THR A 161 -21.55 -8.57 6.14
C THR A 161 -23.00 -8.17 5.95
N ARG A 162 -23.42 -7.05 6.57
CA ARG A 162 -24.79 -6.53 6.44
C ARG A 162 -25.10 -6.07 5.03
N ALA A 163 -24.17 -5.37 4.37
CA ALA A 163 -24.37 -4.88 3.01
C ALA A 163 -24.55 -6.03 2.01
N ILE A 164 -23.76 -7.11 2.13
CA ILE A 164 -23.89 -8.30 1.31
C ILE A 164 -25.26 -8.96 1.55
N ASN A 165 -25.64 -9.21 2.82
CA ASN A 165 -26.90 -9.87 3.15
C ASN A 165 -28.12 -9.06 2.66
N ASN A 166 -28.08 -7.73 2.82
CA ASN A 166 -29.12 -6.83 2.32
C ASN A 166 -29.25 -6.87 0.78
N ASN A 167 -28.12 -6.87 0.07
CA ASN A 167 -28.12 -6.93 -1.40
C ASN A 167 -28.61 -8.28 -1.92
N MET A 168 -28.20 -9.37 -1.26
CA MET A 168 -28.62 -10.73 -1.62
C MET A 168 -30.01 -11.10 -1.13
N LYS A 169 -30.60 -10.31 -0.20
CA LYS A 169 -31.88 -10.59 0.47
C LYS A 169 -31.89 -11.96 1.15
N ASP A 170 -30.73 -12.43 1.61
CA ASP A 170 -30.52 -13.73 2.28
C ASP A 170 -29.28 -13.62 3.18
N GLU A 171 -29.21 -14.42 4.25
CA GLU A 171 -28.08 -14.47 5.18
C GLU A 171 -26.93 -15.35 4.65
N VAL A 172 -26.35 -14.93 3.54
CA VAL A 172 -25.24 -15.66 2.90
C VAL A 172 -23.86 -15.30 3.46
N ALA A 173 -23.71 -14.08 3.99
CA ALA A 173 -22.47 -13.60 4.57
C ALA A 173 -22.48 -13.70 6.10
N THR A 174 -21.36 -14.14 6.65
CA THR A 174 -21.13 -14.24 8.11
C THR A 174 -19.74 -13.71 8.44
N MET A 175 -19.65 -12.78 9.37
CA MET A 175 -18.37 -12.31 9.91
C MET A 175 -17.77 -13.40 10.83
N ILE A 176 -16.52 -13.80 10.54
CA ILE A 176 -15.79 -14.76 11.39
C ILE A 176 -14.97 -14.00 12.43
N ASP A 177 -14.28 -12.96 11.99
CA ASP A 177 -13.47 -12.07 12.83
C ASP A 177 -13.37 -10.68 12.18
N GLY A 178 -12.63 -9.76 12.80
CA GLY A 178 -12.48 -8.38 12.30
C GLY A 178 -11.72 -8.26 10.96
N ARG A 179 -11.25 -9.37 10.41
CA ARG A 179 -10.54 -9.39 9.12
C ARG A 179 -11.20 -10.31 8.09
N THR A 180 -12.02 -11.24 8.53
CA THR A 180 -12.51 -12.35 7.72
C THR A 180 -14.03 -12.38 7.67
N VAL A 181 -14.58 -12.26 6.46
CA VAL A 181 -16.01 -12.45 6.19
C VAL A 181 -16.16 -13.66 5.27
N ARG A 182 -16.93 -14.65 5.72
CA ARG A 182 -17.29 -15.83 4.94
C ARG A 182 -18.58 -15.57 4.20
N VAL A 183 -18.61 -15.86 2.91
CA VAL A 183 -19.80 -15.78 2.07
C VAL A 183 -20.09 -17.16 1.51
N LYS A 184 -21.20 -17.76 1.90
CA LYS A 184 -21.70 -19.01 1.33
C LYS A 184 -22.23 -18.72 -0.07
N ILE A 185 -21.92 -19.61 -1.04
CA ILE A 185 -22.39 -19.46 -2.40
C ILE A 185 -23.84 -19.95 -2.51
N PRO A 186 -24.81 -19.08 -2.78
CA PRO A 186 -26.21 -19.49 -2.97
C PRO A 186 -26.34 -20.45 -4.15
N LYS A 187 -27.36 -21.33 -4.10
CA LYS A 187 -27.62 -22.33 -5.15
C LYS A 187 -27.68 -21.71 -6.56
N PHE A 188 -28.17 -20.48 -6.68
CA PHE A 188 -28.26 -19.75 -7.93
C PHE A 188 -26.90 -19.43 -8.56
N PHE A 189 -25.86 -19.26 -7.75
CA PHE A 189 -24.48 -19.01 -8.18
C PHE A 189 -23.61 -20.27 -8.15
N LYS A 190 -24.18 -21.45 -7.96
CA LYS A 190 -23.43 -22.71 -7.96
C LYS A 190 -22.74 -22.91 -9.30
N ASN A 191 -21.44 -23.25 -9.27
CA ASN A 191 -20.54 -23.34 -10.42
C ASN A 191 -20.26 -22.00 -11.14
N ASN A 192 -20.70 -20.87 -10.58
CA ASN A 192 -20.46 -19.52 -11.11
C ASN A 192 -20.12 -18.52 -9.99
N ALA A 193 -19.12 -18.85 -9.17
CA ALA A 193 -18.67 -18.00 -8.07
C ALA A 193 -18.16 -16.64 -8.58
N SER A 194 -17.68 -16.56 -9.82
CA SER A 194 -17.19 -15.31 -10.42
C SER A 194 -18.29 -14.25 -10.52
N ASP A 195 -19.52 -14.62 -10.90
CA ASP A 195 -20.66 -13.68 -10.97
C ASP A 195 -21.06 -13.19 -9.58
N LEU A 196 -21.00 -14.07 -8.56
CA LEU A 196 -21.23 -13.67 -7.18
C LEU A 196 -20.20 -12.66 -6.72
N VAL A 197 -18.92 -12.85 -7.06
CA VAL A 197 -17.84 -11.89 -6.73
C VAL A 197 -18.09 -10.56 -7.41
N THR A 198 -18.40 -10.54 -8.70
CA THR A 198 -18.71 -9.32 -9.44
C THR A 198 -19.86 -8.54 -8.79
N LYS A 199 -20.90 -9.27 -8.34
CA LYS A 199 -22.03 -8.65 -7.64
C LYS A 199 -21.62 -8.09 -6.27
N ILE A 200 -20.78 -8.79 -5.52
CA ILE A 200 -20.26 -8.32 -4.23
C ILE A 200 -19.35 -7.10 -4.42
N GLU A 201 -18.47 -7.10 -5.42
CA GLU A 201 -17.56 -5.98 -5.73
C GLU A 201 -18.28 -4.68 -6.04
N SER A 202 -19.52 -4.77 -6.58
CA SER A 202 -20.34 -3.59 -6.86
C SER A 202 -21.04 -2.98 -5.64
N ILE A 203 -20.93 -3.61 -4.44
CA ILE A 203 -21.58 -3.15 -3.21
C ILE A 203 -20.73 -2.06 -2.56
N GLU A 204 -21.27 -0.87 -2.43
CA GLU A 204 -20.62 0.23 -1.72
C GLU A 204 -20.73 0.04 -0.20
N VAL A 205 -19.61 0.14 0.48
CA VAL A 205 -19.52 0.06 1.94
C VAL A 205 -18.62 1.17 2.45
N ALA A 206 -19.14 2.00 3.36
CA ALA A 206 -18.33 3.00 4.04
C ALA A 206 -17.42 2.30 5.07
N PRO A 207 -16.08 2.30 4.88
CA PRO A 207 -15.17 1.72 5.86
C PRO A 207 -15.17 2.55 7.15
N ASP A 208 -14.81 1.91 8.25
CA ASP A 208 -14.47 2.66 9.45
C ASP A 208 -13.08 3.27 9.30
N THR A 209 -12.99 4.56 9.53
CA THR A 209 -11.73 5.30 9.42
C THR A 209 -11.24 5.66 10.81
N GLU A 210 -10.06 5.14 11.16
CA GLU A 210 -9.40 5.52 12.40
C GLU A 210 -9.17 7.04 12.41
N ALA A 211 -9.60 7.69 13.48
CA ALA A 211 -9.31 9.10 13.67
C ALA A 211 -7.80 9.28 13.82
N LYS A 212 -7.20 10.04 12.89
CA LYS A 212 -5.74 10.20 12.79
C LYS A 212 -5.37 11.65 12.56
N VAL A 213 -4.31 12.07 13.24
CA VAL A 213 -3.66 13.37 13.04
C VAL A 213 -2.22 13.11 12.64
N ILE A 214 -1.81 13.65 11.52
CA ILE A 214 -0.43 13.59 11.02
C ILE A 214 0.15 14.98 11.07
N ILE A 215 1.34 15.10 11.62
CA ILE A 215 2.05 16.38 11.74
C ILE A 215 3.44 16.24 11.13
N ASP A 216 3.76 17.09 10.17
CA ASP A 216 5.11 17.25 9.65
C ASP A 216 5.84 18.32 10.50
N GLU A 217 6.83 17.86 11.28
CA GLU A 217 7.59 18.75 12.17
C GLU A 217 8.43 19.77 11.41
N ARG A 218 8.86 19.48 10.20
CA ARG A 218 9.71 20.34 9.39
C ARG A 218 8.94 21.48 8.75
N THR A 219 7.71 21.21 8.29
CA THR A 219 6.88 22.21 7.59
C THR A 219 5.79 22.81 8.49
N GLY A 220 5.51 22.19 9.64
CA GLY A 220 4.40 22.56 10.52
C GLY A 220 3.02 22.20 9.94
N THR A 221 2.98 21.37 8.90
CA THR A 221 1.72 20.96 8.28
C THR A 221 0.98 19.97 9.16
N VAL A 222 -0.28 20.25 9.47
CA VAL A 222 -1.17 19.36 10.22
C VAL A 222 -2.25 18.82 9.29
N VAL A 223 -2.32 17.52 9.15
CA VAL A 223 -3.36 16.82 8.39
C VAL A 223 -4.22 16.02 9.36
N MET A 224 -5.51 16.20 9.31
CA MET A 224 -6.46 15.55 10.23
C MET A 224 -7.65 14.95 9.49
N GLY A 225 -8.15 13.83 10.00
CA GLY A 225 -9.38 13.21 9.52
C GLY A 225 -10.63 13.90 10.10
N GLU A 226 -11.76 13.68 9.46
CA GLU A 226 -13.08 14.24 9.83
C GLU A 226 -13.56 13.79 11.22
N ASN A 227 -13.12 12.60 11.66
CA ASN A 227 -13.57 11.96 12.90
C ASN A 227 -12.71 12.30 14.11
N VAL A 228 -11.76 13.22 13.98
CA VAL A 228 -10.89 13.66 15.09
C VAL A 228 -11.67 14.58 16.04
N ARG A 229 -11.80 14.14 17.30
CA ARG A 229 -12.52 14.87 18.35
C ARG A 229 -11.62 15.13 19.53
N ILE A 230 -11.91 16.22 20.25
CA ILE A 230 -11.23 16.60 21.49
C ILE A 230 -12.27 16.72 22.59
N SER A 231 -12.02 16.05 23.72
CA SER A 231 -12.77 16.23 24.96
C SER A 231 -12.36 17.51 25.69
N SER A 232 -13.16 17.90 26.67
CA SER A 232 -12.85 19.07 27.52
C SER A 232 -11.45 18.94 28.15
N VAL A 233 -10.60 19.92 27.91
CA VAL A 233 -9.22 19.97 28.41
C VAL A 233 -8.75 21.41 28.57
N ALA A 234 -7.91 21.63 29.58
CA ALA A 234 -7.18 22.90 29.74
C ALA A 234 -5.68 22.60 29.57
N VAL A 235 -5.02 23.36 28.71
CA VAL A 235 -3.60 23.26 28.46
C VAL A 235 -2.95 24.64 28.59
N ALA A 236 -1.88 24.69 29.37
CA ALA A 236 -1.03 25.86 29.45
C ALA A 236 0.32 25.59 28.81
N HIS A 237 0.77 26.40 27.86
CA HIS A 237 2.06 26.27 27.20
C HIS A 237 2.71 27.66 27.06
N GLY A 238 3.79 27.92 27.82
CA GLY A 238 4.40 29.22 27.87
C GLY A 238 3.43 30.29 28.41
N SER A 239 3.19 31.33 27.66
CA SER A 239 2.22 32.40 27.96
C SER A 239 0.80 32.12 27.48
N LEU A 240 0.60 30.98 26.77
CA LEU A 240 -0.69 30.61 26.20
C LEU A 240 -1.47 29.72 27.18
N PHE A 241 -2.72 30.07 27.42
CA PHE A 241 -3.69 29.27 28.16
C PHE A 241 -4.85 28.87 27.24
N ILE A 242 -5.09 27.61 27.09
CA ILE A 242 -6.13 27.06 26.22
C ILE A 242 -7.09 26.25 27.07
N GLN A 243 -8.38 26.60 27.06
CA GLN A 243 -9.43 25.86 27.74
C GLN A 243 -10.51 25.46 26.74
N ILE A 244 -10.76 24.18 26.63
CA ILE A 244 -11.85 23.56 25.84
C ILE A 244 -12.87 23.04 26.83
N LYS A 245 -14.12 23.53 26.80
CA LYS A 245 -15.19 23.14 27.71
C LYS A 245 -16.45 22.79 26.89
N GLU A 246 -17.03 21.64 27.16
CA GLU A 246 -18.33 21.27 26.64
C GLU A 246 -19.41 21.76 27.59
N GLU A 247 -20.30 22.65 27.14
CA GLU A 247 -21.48 23.07 27.87
C GLU A 247 -22.73 22.68 27.09
N PRO A 248 -23.50 21.70 27.57
CA PRO A 248 -24.79 21.37 26.95
C PRO A 248 -25.78 22.53 27.19
N VAL A 249 -26.33 23.05 26.10
CA VAL A 249 -27.40 24.09 26.21
C VAL A 249 -28.73 23.41 25.88
N ALA A 250 -29.62 23.37 26.84
CA ALA A 250 -31.00 22.96 26.61
C ALA A 250 -31.76 24.08 25.87
N SER A 251 -32.18 23.81 24.66
CA SER A 251 -33.13 24.67 23.95
C SER A 251 -34.52 24.34 24.45
N GLN A 252 -35.04 25.09 25.40
CA GLN A 252 -36.43 24.96 25.83
C GLN A 252 -37.37 25.70 24.90
N PRO A 253 -38.47 25.07 24.48
CA PRO A 253 -39.53 25.77 23.75
C PRO A 253 -40.10 26.93 24.59
N PRO A 254 -40.50 28.05 23.97
CA PRO A 254 -41.18 29.13 24.69
C PRO A 254 -42.50 28.67 25.32
N ALA A 255 -42.95 29.32 26.36
CA ALA A 255 -44.09 28.92 27.20
C ALA A 255 -45.45 28.79 26.45
N LEU A 256 -45.49 29.19 25.17
CA LEU A 256 -46.66 29.08 24.29
C LEU A 256 -46.40 28.19 23.06
N ALA A 257 -45.45 27.26 23.18
CA ALA A 257 -45.17 26.32 22.10
C ALA A 257 -46.28 25.23 21.99
N PRO A 258 -46.51 24.66 20.78
CA PRO A 258 -47.47 23.56 20.61
C PRO A 258 -47.09 22.34 21.44
N GLU A 259 -48.10 21.52 21.83
CA GLU A 259 -47.91 20.36 22.69
C GLU A 259 -46.86 19.29 22.21
N ASN A 260 -46.43 19.39 20.96
CA ASN A 260 -45.41 18.48 20.38
C ASN A 260 -43.97 19.07 20.40
N ALA A 261 -43.73 20.14 21.12
CA ALA A 261 -42.38 20.76 21.16
C ALA A 261 -41.48 20.01 22.17
N GLU A 262 -40.48 19.31 21.66
CA GLU A 262 -39.52 18.58 22.50
C GLU A 262 -38.31 19.46 22.86
N THR A 263 -37.82 19.30 24.10
CA THR A 263 -36.56 19.92 24.54
C THR A 263 -35.37 19.21 23.91
N VAL A 264 -34.67 19.89 23.02
CA VAL A 264 -33.46 19.36 22.37
C VAL A 264 -32.22 19.87 23.10
N ILE A 265 -31.40 18.93 23.60
CA ILE A 265 -30.10 19.26 24.19
C ILE A 265 -29.09 19.38 23.06
N LEU A 266 -28.63 20.60 22.81
CA LEU A 266 -27.60 20.88 21.81
C LEU A 266 -26.24 21.01 22.53
N PRO A 267 -25.26 20.17 22.22
CA PRO A 267 -23.92 20.34 22.77
C PRO A 267 -23.30 21.62 22.20
N ARG A 268 -22.90 22.52 23.09
CA ARG A 268 -22.08 23.69 22.74
C ARG A 268 -20.74 23.58 23.42
N THR A 269 -19.67 23.71 22.59
CA THR A 269 -18.33 23.75 23.13
C THR A 269 -17.80 25.15 23.06
N ARG A 270 -17.16 25.62 24.14
CA ARG A 270 -16.50 26.91 24.23
C ARG A 270 -14.99 26.70 24.28
N ILE A 271 -14.26 27.35 23.36
CA ILE A 271 -12.81 27.41 23.39
C ILE A 271 -12.42 28.81 23.87
N SER A 272 -11.59 28.86 24.89
CA SER A 272 -10.98 30.10 25.37
C SER A 272 -9.47 29.98 25.19
N VAL A 273 -8.86 30.92 24.47
CA VAL A 273 -7.40 31.01 24.32
C VAL A 273 -7.02 32.42 24.79
N GLY A 274 -6.15 32.52 25.79
CA GLY A 274 -5.65 33.78 26.35
C GLY A 274 -4.14 33.88 26.20
N GLU A 275 -3.65 34.97 25.62
CA GLU A 275 -2.27 35.41 25.70
C GLU A 275 -2.24 36.66 26.53
N GLY A 276 -1.83 36.57 27.79
CA GLY A 276 -1.46 37.67 28.69
C GLY A 276 -2.27 38.98 28.73
N GLN A 277 -3.43 39.09 28.13
CA GLN A 277 -4.52 40.06 28.30
C GLN A 277 -5.63 39.82 27.25
N ASP A 278 -6.75 39.27 27.73
CA ASP A 278 -8.11 39.29 27.16
C ASP A 278 -8.33 39.29 25.64
N LYS A 279 -8.24 38.08 25.02
CA LYS A 279 -9.01 37.82 23.79
C LYS A 279 -9.71 36.44 23.90
N LEU A 280 -11.00 36.47 24.15
CA LEU A 280 -11.91 35.34 24.16
C LEU A 280 -12.37 35.06 22.72
N LEU A 281 -11.96 33.92 22.14
CA LEU A 281 -12.53 33.43 20.89
C LEU A 281 -13.61 32.39 21.23
N VAL A 282 -14.86 32.67 20.90
CA VAL A 282 -15.99 31.75 21.10
C VAL A 282 -16.27 31.05 19.78
N ILE A 283 -16.05 29.74 19.70
CA ILE A 283 -16.38 28.92 18.54
C ILE A 283 -17.60 28.05 18.87
N PRO A 284 -18.73 28.18 18.13
CA PRO A 284 -19.93 27.36 18.35
C PRO A 284 -19.85 26.02 17.61
N LYS A 285 -20.26 24.96 18.28
CA LYS A 285 -20.41 23.55 17.91
C LYS A 285 -19.23 22.65 18.29
N SER A 286 -19.54 21.35 18.51
CA SER A 286 -18.59 20.30 18.91
C SER A 286 -17.21 20.49 18.26
N VAL A 287 -16.19 20.72 19.10
CA VAL A 287 -14.89 21.16 18.64
C VAL A 287 -14.24 20.07 17.81
N SER A 288 -14.13 20.32 16.52
CA SER A 288 -13.19 19.57 15.69
C SER A 288 -11.77 20.04 16.04
N LEU A 289 -10.80 19.16 15.94
CA LEU A 289 -9.39 19.58 16.05
C LEU A 289 -9.07 20.71 15.05
N GLY A 290 -9.75 20.75 13.90
CA GLY A 290 -9.62 21.79 12.90
C GLY A 290 -9.90 23.18 13.44
N ASP A 291 -10.98 23.32 14.20
CA ASP A 291 -11.36 24.60 14.81
C ASP A 291 -10.31 25.06 15.82
N VAL A 292 -9.74 24.14 16.60
CA VAL A 292 -8.64 24.43 17.56
C VAL A 292 -7.39 24.89 16.83
N VAL A 293 -6.97 24.15 15.79
CA VAL A 293 -5.78 24.50 14.99
C VAL A 293 -5.97 25.85 14.29
N GLN A 294 -7.16 26.11 13.74
CA GLN A 294 -7.47 27.40 13.10
C GLN A 294 -7.45 28.56 14.13
N GLY A 295 -8.01 28.31 15.32
CA GLY A 295 -7.96 29.28 16.42
C GLY A 295 -6.52 29.57 16.85
N LEU A 296 -5.68 28.59 17.02
CA LEU A 296 -4.27 28.72 17.37
C LEU A 296 -3.47 29.45 16.28
N ASN A 297 -3.70 29.11 15.02
CA ASN A 297 -3.06 29.81 13.90
C ASN A 297 -3.47 31.28 13.81
N SER A 298 -4.72 31.63 14.12
CA SER A 298 -5.19 33.03 14.10
C SER A 298 -4.51 33.92 15.15
N ILE A 299 -3.97 33.30 16.22
CA ILE A 299 -3.22 34.00 17.29
C ILE A 299 -1.72 34.07 16.97
N GLY A 300 -1.27 33.36 15.92
CA GLY A 300 0.12 33.36 15.49
C GLY A 300 1.01 32.37 16.24
N VAL A 301 0.44 31.28 16.75
CA VAL A 301 1.19 30.20 17.41
C VAL A 301 2.18 29.57 16.42
N THR A 302 3.42 29.36 16.87
CA THR A 302 4.41 28.72 15.99
C THR A 302 4.08 27.26 15.73
N PRO A 303 4.48 26.66 14.57
CA PRO A 303 4.26 25.25 14.31
C PRO A 303 4.80 24.32 15.42
N ARG A 304 5.93 24.68 16.02
CA ARG A 304 6.55 23.91 17.10
C ARG A 304 5.69 23.91 18.38
N ASP A 305 5.13 25.07 18.74
CA ASP A 305 4.26 25.20 19.92
C ASP A 305 2.93 24.46 19.68
N LEU A 306 2.39 24.52 18.46
CA LEU A 306 1.19 23.77 18.07
C LEU A 306 1.40 22.25 18.21
N ILE A 307 2.56 21.73 17.81
CA ILE A 307 2.92 20.32 18.01
C ILE A 307 2.96 19.98 19.50
N ALA A 308 3.65 20.80 20.31
CA ALA A 308 3.75 20.58 21.75
C ALA A 308 2.37 20.61 22.45
N ILE A 309 1.49 21.52 22.05
CA ILE A 309 0.12 21.62 22.56
C ILE A 309 -0.69 20.35 22.17
N LEU A 310 -0.63 19.91 20.92
CA LEU A 310 -1.34 18.70 20.47
C LEU A 310 -0.82 17.44 21.14
N GLN A 311 0.49 17.34 21.38
CA GLN A 311 1.08 16.24 22.15
C GLN A 311 0.61 16.27 23.61
N ALA A 312 0.53 17.43 24.25
CA ALA A 312 0.01 17.58 25.61
C ALA A 312 -1.47 17.17 25.70
N ILE A 313 -2.31 17.60 24.73
CA ILE A 313 -3.72 17.20 24.63
C ILE A 313 -3.83 15.68 24.42
N LYS A 314 -2.94 15.08 23.62
CA LYS A 314 -2.91 13.62 23.44
C LYS A 314 -2.48 12.91 24.71
N ALA A 315 -1.44 13.37 25.37
CA ALA A 315 -0.94 12.80 26.64
C ALA A 315 -1.97 12.90 27.77
N SER A 316 -2.80 13.95 27.81
CA SER A 316 -3.91 14.06 28.78
C SER A 316 -5.09 13.11 28.49
N GLY A 317 -5.08 12.41 27.35
CA GLY A 317 -6.17 11.53 26.90
C GLY A 317 -7.35 12.26 26.26
N ALA A 318 -7.30 13.59 26.15
CA ALA A 318 -8.41 14.37 25.60
C ALA A 318 -8.50 14.31 24.06
N LEU A 319 -7.43 13.96 23.34
CA LEU A 319 -7.44 13.79 21.90
C LEU A 319 -7.83 12.34 21.52
N HIS A 320 -9.03 12.18 20.97
CA HIS A 320 -9.55 10.91 20.49
C HIS A 320 -9.08 10.62 19.06
N ALA A 321 -7.78 10.55 18.85
CA ALA A 321 -7.15 10.23 17.58
C ALA A 321 -5.75 9.67 17.79
N LYS A 322 -5.24 8.94 16.78
CA LYS A 322 -3.84 8.57 16.72
C LYS A 322 -3.02 9.77 16.22
N LEU A 323 -1.99 10.15 16.96
CA LEU A 323 -1.06 11.21 16.56
C LEU A 323 0.18 10.56 15.95
N GLU A 324 0.52 10.94 14.72
CA GLU A 324 1.74 10.50 14.01
C GLU A 324 2.55 11.72 13.60
N LEU A 325 3.86 11.66 13.83
CA LEU A 325 4.83 12.67 13.43
C LEU A 325 5.62 12.16 12.21
N ILE A 326 5.87 13.01 11.22
CA ILE A 326 6.64 12.70 10.02
C ILE A 326 7.67 13.78 9.71
#